data_f021125280254e659a2407be218975ee
#
_entry.id   f021125280254e659a2407be218975ee
#
_cell.length_a   1.000
_cell.length_b   1.000
_cell.length_c   1.000
_cell.angle_alpha   90.00
_cell.angle_beta   90.00
_cell.angle_gamma   90.00
#
_symmetry.space_group_name_H-M   'P 1'
#
loop_
_entity.id
_entity.type
_entity.pdbx_description
1 polymer ?
#
loop_
_entity_poly.entity_id
_entity_poly.type
_entity_poly.pdbx_seq_one_letter_code
_entity_poly.pdbx_strand_id
1 'polypeptide(L)'
;ASDVYKRQLYSKIITIDGMSFKLKAWEDSIFQNLHLTFEVGNIKKSDAPLVRVHVPNILHDMIGMDGFGKRMNIKEALKKIHESKCGVLLMIGTEQKNQSIMMDLEGKKNVPQPETKTVGIGSQILKELGLTKIKLLATPVKYPSISGFDLEVIGFEK
;
A
#
# COMPACT_ATOMS: atom_id res chain seq x y z
N ALA A 1 -22.38 4.76 2.69
CA ALA A 1 -21.53 5.65 3.45
C ALA A 1 -20.12 5.13 3.52
N SER A 2 -19.14 6.03 3.35
CA SER A 2 -17.72 5.68 3.29
C SER A 2 -17.20 5.06 4.59
N ASP A 3 -17.79 5.37 5.73
CA ASP A 3 -17.35 4.88 7.04
C ASP A 3 -17.63 3.38 7.25
N VAL A 4 -18.45 2.78 6.40
CA VAL A 4 -18.74 1.34 6.44
C VAL A 4 -17.50 0.51 6.10
N TYR A 5 -16.55 1.08 5.33
CA TYR A 5 -15.45 0.32 4.75
C TYR A 5 -14.16 0.35 5.57
N LYS A 6 -14.04 1.27 6.52
CA LYS A 6 -12.78 1.48 7.24
C LYS A 6 -13.02 1.97 8.65
N ARG A 7 -12.12 1.58 9.55
CA ARG A 7 -12.06 2.10 10.92
C ARG A 7 -10.61 2.12 11.38
N GLN A 8 -10.13 3.30 11.81
CA GLN A 8 -8.81 3.41 12.41
C GLN A 8 -8.84 2.83 13.83
N LEU A 9 -7.99 1.83 14.09
CA LEU A 9 -7.90 1.15 15.38
C LEU A 9 -6.74 1.64 16.23
N TYR A 10 -5.68 2.16 15.61
CA TYR A 10 -4.42 2.37 16.28
C TYR A 10 -3.55 3.38 15.56
N SER A 11 -2.75 4.12 16.33
CA SER A 11 -1.76 5.05 15.77
C SER A 11 -0.56 5.15 16.71
N LYS A 12 0.65 5.03 16.17
CA LYS A 12 1.89 5.12 16.93
C LYS A 12 3.06 5.48 16.01
N ILE A 13 4.07 6.16 16.57
CA ILE A 13 5.35 6.34 15.91
C ILE A 13 6.18 5.08 16.14
N ILE A 14 6.69 4.50 15.06
CA ILE A 14 7.52 3.30 15.08
C ILE A 14 8.83 3.52 14.34
N THR A 15 9.79 2.65 14.55
CA THR A 15 11.08 2.66 13.86
C THR A 15 11.29 1.35 13.13
N ILE A 16 11.65 1.42 11.86
CA ILE A 16 12.02 0.28 11.03
C ILE A 16 13.38 0.58 10.40
N ASP A 17 14.38 -0.25 10.69
CA ASP A 17 15.75 -0.07 10.17
C ASP A 17 16.30 1.37 10.38
N GLY A 18 16.03 1.94 11.54
CA GLY A 18 16.43 3.30 11.87
C GLY A 18 15.57 4.42 11.29
N MET A 19 14.56 4.08 10.51
CA MET A 19 13.65 5.05 9.90
C MET A 19 12.38 5.18 10.73
N SER A 20 11.96 6.41 11.02
CA SER A 20 10.73 6.67 11.76
C SER A 20 9.53 6.79 10.83
N PHE A 21 8.45 6.13 11.21
CA PHE A 21 7.17 6.19 10.50
C PHE A 21 6.04 6.40 11.51
N LYS A 22 4.99 7.08 11.08
CA LYS A 22 3.72 7.10 11.80
C LYS A 22 2.89 5.92 11.29
N LEU A 23 2.75 4.91 12.14
CA LEU A 23 1.97 3.72 11.83
C LEU A 23 0.52 3.93 12.26
N LYS A 24 -0.40 3.63 11.35
CA LYS A 24 -1.82 3.54 11.67
C LYS A 24 -2.34 2.19 11.22
N ALA A 25 -3.22 1.60 12.02
CA ALA A 25 -3.89 0.36 11.71
C ALA A 25 -5.36 0.64 11.41
N TRP A 26 -5.87 0.02 10.37
CA TRP A 26 -7.23 0.21 9.87
C TRP A 26 -7.90 -1.14 9.69
N GLU A 27 -9.15 -1.26 10.07
CA GLU A 27 -9.95 -2.46 9.81
C GLU A 27 -11.04 -2.12 8.81
N ASP A 28 -11.21 -2.99 7.80
CA ASP A 28 -12.35 -2.87 6.90
C ASP A 28 -13.52 -3.69 7.44
N SER A 29 -14.74 -3.21 7.18
CA SER A 29 -15.96 -3.86 7.65
C SER A 29 -16.45 -4.96 6.71
N ILE A 30 -15.91 -5.04 5.50
CA ILE A 30 -16.35 -6.02 4.50
C ILE A 30 -15.69 -7.36 4.75
N PHE A 31 -14.36 -7.38 4.84
CA PHE A 31 -13.56 -8.60 5.00
C PHE A 31 -12.96 -8.74 6.40
N GLN A 32 -13.09 -7.71 7.24
CA GLN A 32 -12.49 -7.64 8.57
C GLN A 32 -10.96 -7.82 8.53
N ASN A 33 -10.33 -7.41 7.43
CA ASN A 33 -8.89 -7.43 7.30
C ASN A 33 -8.27 -6.20 7.95
N LEU A 34 -7.04 -6.35 8.43
CA LEU A 34 -6.26 -5.26 8.97
C LEU A 34 -5.33 -4.70 7.91
N HIS A 35 -5.42 -3.39 7.69
CA HIS A 35 -4.54 -2.66 6.76
C HIS A 35 -3.66 -1.72 7.56
N LEU A 36 -2.42 -1.54 7.11
CA LEU A 36 -1.46 -0.69 7.79
C LEU A 36 -1.03 0.46 6.89
N THR A 37 -0.94 1.67 7.45
CA THR A 37 -0.34 2.81 6.75
C THR A 37 0.90 3.27 7.50
N PHE A 38 1.96 3.54 6.74
CA PHE A 38 3.24 4.04 7.24
C PHE A 38 3.47 5.41 6.64
N GLU A 39 3.36 6.45 7.44
CA GLU A 39 3.44 7.85 7.00
C GLU A 39 4.77 8.47 7.33
N VAL A 40 5.30 9.28 6.41
CA VAL A 40 6.49 10.09 6.59
C VAL A 40 6.17 11.54 6.20
N GLY A 41 6.55 12.47 7.06
CA GLY A 41 6.35 13.89 6.81
C GLY A 41 4.90 14.34 6.98
N ASN A 42 4.64 15.58 6.60
CA ASN A 42 3.28 16.14 6.68
C ASN A 42 2.56 15.97 5.34
N ILE A 43 1.93 14.81 5.17
CA ILE A 43 1.29 14.44 3.91
C ILE A 43 0.12 15.36 3.53
N LYS A 44 -0.56 15.96 4.51
CA LYS A 44 -1.70 16.85 4.26
C LYS A 44 -1.27 18.18 3.65
N LYS A 45 -0.02 18.61 3.89
CA LYS A 45 0.52 19.86 3.37
C LYS A 45 1.26 19.70 2.05
N SER A 46 1.47 18.46 1.59
CA SER A 46 2.13 18.20 0.33
C SER A 46 1.17 18.33 -0.83
N ASP A 47 1.65 18.88 -1.94
CA ASP A 47 0.85 18.98 -3.16
C ASP A 47 0.56 17.60 -3.75
N ALA A 48 1.52 16.68 -3.65
CA ALA A 48 1.38 15.31 -4.13
C ALA A 48 2.36 14.39 -3.42
N PRO A 49 2.00 13.82 -2.27
CA PRO A 49 2.87 12.89 -1.57
C PRO A 49 3.06 11.59 -2.37
N LEU A 50 4.21 10.95 -2.14
CA LEU A 50 4.51 9.65 -2.75
C LEU A 50 3.74 8.56 -2.02
N VAL A 51 2.98 7.75 -2.75
CA VAL A 51 2.14 6.69 -2.19
C VAL A 51 2.50 5.35 -2.82
N ARG A 52 2.64 4.35 -1.97
CA ARG A 52 2.76 2.96 -2.38
C ARG A 52 1.59 2.17 -1.83
N VAL A 53 0.83 1.54 -2.72
CA VAL A 53 -0.15 0.51 -2.33
C VAL A 53 0.55 -0.83 -2.49
N HIS A 54 0.81 -1.49 -1.36
CA HIS A 54 1.59 -2.72 -1.33
C HIS A 54 0.73 -3.90 -0.92
N VAL A 55 0.64 -4.90 -1.81
CA VAL A 55 -0.02 -6.17 -1.51
C VAL A 55 1.07 -7.15 -1.08
N PRO A 56 1.07 -7.61 0.19
CA PRO A 56 2.14 -8.46 0.69
C PRO A 56 2.24 -9.79 -0.05
N ASN A 57 3.48 -10.26 -0.21
CA ASN A 57 3.79 -11.58 -0.73
C ASN A 57 4.73 -12.27 0.25
N ILE A 58 4.33 -13.42 0.78
CA ILE A 58 5.08 -14.08 1.84
C ILE A 58 6.51 -14.48 1.42
N LEU A 59 6.69 -14.95 0.19
CA LEU A 59 8.01 -15.38 -0.30
C LEU A 59 8.93 -14.19 -0.56
N HIS A 60 8.40 -13.14 -1.16
CA HIS A 60 9.19 -11.96 -1.54
C HIS A 60 9.43 -11.01 -0.37
N ASP A 61 8.37 -10.69 0.37
CA ASP A 61 8.43 -9.68 1.45
C ASP A 61 8.95 -10.23 2.78
N MET A 62 8.56 -11.45 3.15
CA MET A 62 8.94 -12.02 4.44
C MET A 62 10.23 -12.84 4.34
N ILE A 63 10.34 -13.72 3.35
CA ILE A 63 11.50 -14.63 3.21
C ILE A 63 12.63 -13.98 2.42
N GLY A 64 12.31 -13.06 1.50
CA GLY A 64 13.30 -12.43 0.65
C GLY A 64 13.75 -13.30 -0.51
N MET A 65 12.87 -14.18 -0.99
CA MET A 65 13.18 -15.08 -2.11
C MET A 65 13.38 -14.29 -3.40
N ASP A 66 14.40 -14.61 -4.16
CA ASP A 66 14.63 -14.05 -5.49
C ASP A 66 13.64 -14.61 -6.52
N GLY A 67 13.58 -14.00 -7.70
CA GLY A 67 12.74 -14.48 -8.80
C GLY A 67 11.48 -13.69 -9.05
N PHE A 68 11.29 -12.56 -8.37
CA PHE A 68 10.13 -11.69 -8.55
C PHE A 68 10.38 -10.53 -9.53
N GLY A 69 11.45 -10.61 -10.32
CA GLY A 69 11.78 -9.60 -11.32
C GLY A 69 12.05 -8.24 -10.71
N LYS A 70 11.44 -7.21 -11.27
CA LYS A 70 11.62 -5.81 -10.81
C LYS A 70 10.62 -5.40 -9.74
N ARG A 71 9.81 -6.33 -9.25
CA ARG A 71 8.85 -6.04 -8.19
C ARG A 71 9.57 -5.62 -6.91
N MET A 72 9.17 -4.48 -6.37
CA MET A 72 9.73 -3.95 -5.15
C MET A 72 9.20 -4.72 -3.94
N ASN A 73 10.09 -5.15 -3.04
CA ASN A 73 9.65 -5.74 -1.79
C ASN A 73 9.30 -4.62 -0.79
N ILE A 74 8.69 -5.01 0.34
CA ILE A 74 8.20 -4.03 1.31
C ILE A 74 9.32 -3.18 1.91
N LYS A 75 10.49 -3.75 2.17
CA LYS A 75 11.60 -3.00 2.75
C LYS A 75 12.14 -1.93 1.80
N GLU A 76 12.27 -2.27 0.53
CA GLU A 76 12.67 -1.33 -0.51
C GLU A 76 11.65 -0.21 -0.65
N ALA A 77 10.36 -0.56 -0.63
CA ALA A 77 9.27 0.40 -0.74
C ALA A 77 9.26 1.36 0.46
N LEU A 78 9.40 0.85 1.67
CA LEU A 78 9.47 1.67 2.88
C LEU A 78 10.65 2.65 2.83
N LYS A 79 11.81 2.17 2.37
CA LYS A 79 12.99 3.02 2.23
C LYS A 79 12.74 4.17 1.23
N LYS A 80 12.15 3.87 0.09
CA LYS A 80 11.85 4.89 -0.92
C LYS A 80 10.81 5.91 -0.43
N ILE A 81 9.80 5.46 0.28
CA ILE A 81 8.82 6.35 0.91
C ILE A 81 9.51 7.27 1.92
N HIS A 82 10.38 6.71 2.77
CA HIS A 82 11.11 7.50 3.75
C HIS A 82 12.05 8.53 3.08
N GLU A 83 12.74 8.13 2.03
CA GLU A 83 13.63 9.03 1.27
C GLU A 83 12.90 10.17 0.60
N SER A 84 11.63 9.98 0.25
CA SER A 84 10.78 11.03 -0.35
C SER A 84 10.50 12.18 0.61
N LYS A 85 10.69 11.98 1.92
CA LYS A 85 10.41 12.92 3.01
C LYS A 85 8.93 13.28 3.18
N CYS A 86 8.08 12.87 2.27
CA CYS A 86 6.64 13.06 2.38
C CYS A 86 5.92 11.98 1.57
N GLY A 87 5.36 11.03 2.27
CA GLY A 87 4.70 9.93 1.60
C GLY A 87 4.03 8.97 2.57
N VAL A 88 3.35 7.98 1.99
CA VAL A 88 2.68 6.94 2.75
C VAL A 88 2.76 5.61 2.01
N LEU A 89 3.06 4.55 2.73
CA LEU A 89 2.92 3.19 2.25
C LEU A 89 1.66 2.61 2.87
N LEU A 90 0.74 2.15 2.04
CA LEU A 90 -0.45 1.42 2.47
C LEU A 90 -0.22 -0.05 2.20
N MET A 91 -0.11 -0.84 3.27
CA MET A 91 -0.03 -2.29 3.17
C MET A 91 -1.44 -2.87 3.28
N ILE A 92 -1.88 -3.49 2.21
CA ILE A 92 -3.21 -4.12 2.15
C ILE A 92 -3.16 -5.44 2.91
N GLY A 93 -4.06 -5.59 3.88
CA GLY A 93 -4.21 -6.83 4.61
C GLY A 93 -5.07 -7.80 3.83
N THR A 94 -4.45 -8.77 3.19
CA THR A 94 -5.14 -9.86 2.49
C THR A 94 -4.45 -11.17 2.84
N GLU A 95 -5.20 -12.26 2.80
CA GLU A 95 -4.61 -13.59 2.89
C GLU A 95 -4.10 -14.02 1.52
N GLN A 96 -2.85 -14.42 1.47
CA GLN A 96 -2.30 -14.99 0.25
C GLN A 96 -2.75 -16.44 0.14
N LYS A 97 -3.48 -16.77 -0.93
CA LYS A 97 -4.02 -18.11 -1.14
C LYS A 97 -2.92 -19.10 -1.47
N ASN A 98 -3.08 -20.35 -1.06
CA ASN A 98 -2.13 -21.45 -1.34
C ASN A 98 -1.80 -21.55 -2.84
N GLN A 99 -2.80 -21.41 -3.70
CA GLN A 99 -2.62 -21.45 -5.15
C GLN A 99 -1.67 -20.36 -5.63
N SER A 100 -1.79 -19.16 -5.10
CA SER A 100 -0.92 -18.04 -5.44
C SER A 100 0.53 -18.31 -5.02
N ILE A 101 0.74 -18.85 -3.83
CA ILE A 101 2.06 -19.18 -3.32
C ILE A 101 2.68 -20.28 -4.20
N MET A 102 1.91 -21.30 -4.58
CA MET A 102 2.38 -22.39 -5.43
C MET A 102 2.76 -21.87 -6.81
N MET A 103 2.01 -20.96 -7.40
CA MET A 103 2.36 -20.34 -8.68
C MET A 103 3.69 -19.61 -8.60
N ASP A 104 3.92 -18.87 -7.51
CA ASP A 104 5.18 -18.17 -7.28
C ASP A 104 6.36 -19.17 -7.18
N LEU A 105 6.16 -20.27 -6.45
CA LEU A 105 7.18 -21.31 -6.29
C LEU A 105 7.52 -22.01 -7.61
N GLU A 106 6.52 -22.20 -8.48
CA GLU A 106 6.69 -22.82 -9.79
C GLU A 106 7.26 -21.87 -10.84
N GLY A 107 7.49 -20.59 -10.47
CA GLY A 107 7.99 -19.59 -11.40
C GLY A 107 6.97 -19.11 -12.42
N LYS A 108 5.70 -19.41 -12.21
CA LYS A 108 4.62 -18.92 -13.07
C LYS A 108 4.33 -17.47 -12.78
N LYS A 109 3.97 -16.71 -13.82
CA LYS A 109 3.59 -15.30 -13.65
C LYS A 109 2.32 -15.22 -12.80
N ASN A 110 2.50 -14.75 -11.59
CA ASN A 110 1.42 -14.42 -10.69
C ASN A 110 1.52 -12.92 -10.44
N VAL A 111 0.70 -12.14 -11.17
CA VAL A 111 0.59 -10.71 -10.91
C VAL A 111 -0.51 -10.56 -9.87
N PRO A 112 -0.16 -10.27 -8.58
CA PRO A 112 -1.19 -10.07 -7.58
C PRO A 112 -1.99 -8.83 -7.97
N GLN A 113 -3.23 -9.06 -8.37
CA GLN A 113 -4.17 -7.98 -8.59
C GLN A 113 -5.13 -7.97 -7.40
N PRO A 114 -5.09 -6.91 -6.58
CA PRO A 114 -6.04 -6.79 -5.50
C PRO A 114 -7.45 -6.74 -6.08
N GLU A 115 -8.39 -7.37 -5.39
CA GLU A 115 -9.78 -7.28 -5.76
C GLU A 115 -10.23 -5.83 -5.79
N THR A 116 -11.16 -5.47 -6.67
CA THR A 116 -11.67 -4.11 -6.81
C THR A 116 -12.17 -3.53 -5.47
N LYS A 117 -12.81 -4.36 -4.65
CA LYS A 117 -13.27 -3.94 -3.33
C LYS A 117 -12.13 -3.59 -2.40
N THR A 118 -11.04 -4.36 -2.44
CA THR A 118 -9.84 -4.10 -1.63
C THR A 118 -9.17 -2.81 -2.05
N VAL A 119 -9.08 -2.54 -3.35
CA VAL A 119 -8.56 -1.27 -3.87
C VAL A 119 -9.44 -0.10 -3.44
N GLY A 120 -10.76 -0.28 -3.46
CA GLY A 120 -11.72 0.71 -2.99
C GLY A 120 -11.53 1.04 -1.52
N ILE A 121 -11.32 0.03 -0.67
CA ILE A 121 -11.04 0.20 0.75
C ILE A 121 -9.74 0.99 0.93
N GLY A 122 -8.69 0.62 0.20
CA GLY A 122 -7.41 1.31 0.24
C GLY A 122 -7.53 2.78 -0.15
N SER A 123 -8.29 3.07 -1.18
CA SER A 123 -8.54 4.45 -1.63
C SER A 123 -9.25 5.28 -0.57
N GLN A 124 -10.20 4.69 0.14
CA GLN A 124 -10.90 5.37 1.22
C GLN A 124 -9.98 5.65 2.40
N ILE A 125 -9.08 4.72 2.74
CA ILE A 125 -8.07 4.94 3.78
C ILE A 125 -7.18 6.13 3.40
N LEU A 126 -6.68 6.16 2.17
CA LEU A 126 -5.85 7.26 1.68
C LEU A 126 -6.59 8.58 1.73
N LYS A 127 -7.85 8.60 1.37
CA LYS A 127 -8.69 9.80 1.45
C LYS A 127 -8.90 10.25 2.89
N GLU A 128 -9.09 9.32 3.82
CA GLU A 128 -9.22 9.63 5.24
C GLU A 128 -7.95 10.26 5.82
N LEU A 129 -6.78 9.92 5.26
CA LEU A 129 -5.51 10.56 5.59
C LEU A 129 -5.42 11.99 5.06
N GLY A 130 -6.40 12.45 4.30
CA GLY A 130 -6.46 13.80 3.75
C GLY A 130 -5.82 13.96 2.38
N LEU A 131 -5.55 12.86 1.68
CA LEU A 131 -4.93 12.90 0.37
C LEU A 131 -5.95 13.16 -0.74
N THR A 132 -5.58 14.00 -1.70
CA THR A 132 -6.39 14.28 -2.89
C THR A 132 -5.60 14.04 -4.17
N LYS A 133 -4.35 14.50 -4.23
CA LYS A 133 -3.43 14.28 -5.34
C LYS A 133 -2.24 13.48 -4.84
N ILE A 134 -1.86 12.46 -5.57
CA ILE A 134 -0.77 11.56 -5.17
C ILE A 134 0.13 11.23 -6.35
N LYS A 135 1.39 10.89 -6.04
CA LYS A 135 2.28 10.20 -6.96
C LYS A 135 2.36 8.74 -6.52
N LEU A 136 2.22 7.81 -7.44
CA LEU A 136 2.33 6.40 -7.10
C LEU A 136 3.77 5.90 -7.27
N LEU A 137 4.27 5.21 -6.25
CA LEU A 137 5.53 4.48 -6.31
C LEU A 137 5.23 3.11 -6.92
N ALA A 138 5.20 3.05 -8.24
CA ALA A 138 4.85 1.85 -9.00
C ALA A 138 5.19 2.05 -10.47
N THR A 139 5.23 0.95 -11.22
CA THR A 139 5.22 1.04 -12.68
C THR A 139 3.88 1.63 -13.13
N PRO A 140 3.87 2.48 -14.18
CA PRO A 140 2.60 3.04 -14.68
C PRO A 140 1.63 1.94 -15.07
N VAL A 141 0.49 1.91 -14.38
CA VAL A 141 -0.63 1.01 -14.67
C VAL A 141 -1.91 1.78 -14.42
N LYS A 142 -3.00 1.32 -15.01
CA LYS A 142 -4.30 1.93 -14.77
C LYS A 142 -4.87 1.42 -13.45
N TYR A 143 -5.18 2.35 -12.56
CA TYR A 143 -5.89 2.07 -11.30
C TYR A 143 -7.23 2.79 -11.32
N PRO A 144 -8.20 2.37 -12.15
CA PRO A 144 -9.46 3.10 -12.28
C PRO A 144 -10.24 3.19 -10.98
N SER A 145 -10.09 2.19 -10.11
CA SER A 145 -10.76 2.18 -8.81
C SER A 145 -10.23 3.24 -7.85
N ILE A 146 -8.96 3.64 -7.98
CA ILE A 146 -8.37 4.70 -7.15
C ILE A 146 -8.94 6.05 -7.56
N SER A 147 -8.95 6.34 -8.85
CA SER A 147 -9.47 7.62 -9.36
C SER A 147 -10.97 7.78 -9.11
N GLY A 148 -11.71 6.69 -8.98
CA GLY A 148 -13.14 6.72 -8.67
C GLY A 148 -13.49 7.18 -7.25
N PHE A 149 -12.48 7.35 -6.36
CA PHE A 149 -12.69 7.77 -4.97
C PHE A 149 -12.13 9.18 -4.69
N ASP A 150 -12.18 10.08 -5.67
CA ASP A 150 -11.68 11.45 -5.57
C ASP A 150 -10.17 11.55 -5.29
N LEU A 151 -9.41 10.52 -5.65
CA LEU A 151 -7.96 10.53 -5.62
C LEU A 151 -7.43 10.71 -7.03
N GLU A 152 -6.59 11.73 -7.23
CA GLU A 152 -5.97 11.99 -8.52
C GLU A 152 -4.52 11.52 -8.51
N VAL A 153 -4.18 10.60 -9.41
CA VAL A 153 -2.80 10.15 -9.60
C VAL A 153 -2.16 11.06 -10.64
N ILE A 154 -1.24 11.91 -10.19
CA ILE A 154 -0.60 12.92 -11.06
C ILE A 154 0.75 12.46 -11.61
N GLY A 155 1.27 11.33 -11.18
CA GLY A 155 2.54 10.81 -11.67
C GLY A 155 2.89 9.47 -11.06
N PHE A 156 3.96 8.88 -11.59
CA PHE A 156 4.50 7.61 -11.13
C PHE A 156 5.99 7.74 -10.85
N GLU A 157 6.46 7.03 -9.85
CA GLU A 157 7.88 6.90 -9.53
C GLU A 157 8.23 5.42 -9.41
N LYS A 158 9.42 5.05 -9.88
CA LYS A 158 9.90 3.66 -9.80
C LYS A 158 10.83 3.47 -8.62
#